data_a13baceddc0f20d35739baacfcf722c1
#
_entry.id   a13baceddc0f20d35739baacfcf722c1
#
_cell.length_a   1.000
_cell.length_b   1.000
_cell.length_c   1.000
_cell.angle_alpha   90.00
_cell.angle_beta   90.00
_cell.angle_gamma   90.00
#
_symmetry.space_group_name_H-M   'P 1'
#
loop_
_entity.id
_entity.type
_entity.pdbx_description
1 polymer ?
#
loop_
_entity_poly.entity_id
_entity_poly.type
_entity_poly.pdbx_seq_one_letter_code
_entity_poly.pdbx_strand_id
1 'polypeptide(L)'
;MDVRQRTEEIERLTFAPWATFSDASRGRARPEPQDPIRPVFQRDRDRVIHCKAFRRLKQKTQVFLSPEGDLYRTRLTHTLEVAQIARTIARALRLNEDLTEAISLAHDLGHTPFGHAGESALDKLCPDGFKHYRQSLRVVDKLEQNGRGLNLTWEVRNGIITHTKCTWAATPEGRIVRMADQIAFVNHDIEDAVRAGVLDPAILPRECTAVLGETKSQRITTMIQSILAHSDGDVAMGAEEEEAFLALKDFMYANVYNDRTAKREEQKVEKVLTELYEYYLTHIDQMSNFYLQLAYQEGRDRAVTDYISGMSDEFAIRTFEDVFVPRKWHVL
;
A
#
# COMPACT_ATOMS: atom_id res chain seq x y z
N MET A 1 22.55 26.92 -14.32
CA MET A 1 21.66 26.20 -13.38
C MET A 1 20.48 25.66 -14.17
N ASP A 2 20.25 24.36 -14.12
CA ASP A 2 19.10 23.72 -14.74
C ASP A 2 17.85 23.82 -13.83
N VAL A 3 16.67 23.39 -14.31
CA VAL A 3 15.41 23.47 -13.56
C VAL A 3 15.47 22.64 -12.28
N ARG A 4 16.07 21.46 -12.34
CA ARG A 4 16.28 20.57 -11.19
C ARG A 4 17.09 21.26 -10.10
N GLN A 5 18.25 21.84 -10.45
CA GLN A 5 19.12 22.54 -9.49
C GLN A 5 18.40 23.68 -8.80
N ARG A 6 17.58 24.44 -9.54
CA ARG A 6 16.76 25.50 -8.94
C ARG A 6 15.74 24.94 -7.93
N THR A 7 15.13 23.81 -8.23
CA THR A 7 14.20 23.15 -7.29
C THR A 7 14.93 22.68 -6.03
N GLU A 8 16.12 22.08 -6.17
CA GLU A 8 16.95 21.64 -5.05
C GLU A 8 17.42 22.82 -4.17
N GLU A 9 17.71 23.99 -4.77
CA GLU A 9 18.00 25.22 -4.00
C GLU A 9 16.76 25.71 -3.23
N ILE A 10 15.57 25.66 -3.83
CA ILE A 10 14.33 26.00 -3.14
C ILE A 10 14.10 25.07 -1.94
N GLU A 11 14.34 23.76 -2.10
CA GLU A 11 14.30 22.80 -0.99
C GLU A 11 15.23 23.26 0.16
N ARG A 12 16.47 23.64 -0.13
CA ARG A 12 17.46 24.12 0.86
C ARG A 12 17.03 25.39 1.57
N LEU A 13 16.26 26.25 0.92
CA LEU A 13 15.78 27.51 1.49
C LEU A 13 14.51 27.35 2.31
N THR A 14 13.66 26.37 1.98
CA THR A 14 12.30 26.31 2.50
C THR A 14 12.04 25.12 3.43
N PHE A 15 12.76 24.02 3.26
CA PHE A 15 12.54 22.83 4.08
C PHE A 15 13.12 22.98 5.50
N ALA A 16 12.57 22.21 6.41
CA ALA A 16 13.09 22.09 7.76
C ALA A 16 14.48 21.42 7.73
N PRO A 17 15.39 21.75 8.68
CA PRO A 17 16.74 21.17 8.69
C PRO A 17 16.79 19.64 8.77
N TRP A 18 15.74 19.02 9.26
CA TRP A 18 15.62 17.57 9.42
C TRP A 18 14.87 16.88 8.26
N ALA A 19 14.49 17.63 7.22
CA ALA A 19 13.92 17.09 6.00
C ALA A 19 14.94 16.27 5.19
N THR A 20 14.42 15.37 4.35
CA THR A 20 15.26 14.66 3.38
C THR A 20 15.36 15.50 2.09
N PHE A 21 16.56 15.95 1.78
CA PHE A 21 16.82 16.80 0.60
C PHE A 21 17.12 15.93 -0.64
N SER A 22 16.60 16.35 -1.79
CA SER A 22 16.77 15.64 -3.05
C SER A 22 18.24 15.55 -3.50
N ASP A 23 19.02 16.61 -3.29
CA ASP A 23 20.45 16.67 -3.63
C ASP A 23 21.34 15.85 -2.68
N ALA A 24 20.81 15.43 -1.51
CA ALA A 24 21.48 14.59 -0.52
C ALA A 24 20.99 13.14 -0.49
N SER A 25 20.23 12.70 -1.51
CA SER A 25 19.78 11.33 -1.63
C SER A 25 20.94 10.34 -1.65
N ARG A 26 20.78 9.19 -0.99
CA ARG A 26 21.71 8.06 -1.06
C ARG A 26 21.76 7.39 -2.45
N GLY A 27 20.88 7.84 -3.35
CA GLY A 27 20.89 7.43 -4.75
C GLY A 27 20.18 6.10 -5.02
N ARG A 28 20.51 5.52 -6.15
CA ARG A 28 19.84 4.36 -6.74
C ARG A 28 20.78 3.16 -6.79
N ALA A 29 20.23 1.95 -6.80
CA ALA A 29 21.02 0.72 -6.92
C ALA A 29 21.82 0.67 -8.23
N ARG A 30 21.26 1.17 -9.33
CA ARG A 30 21.95 1.32 -10.61
C ARG A 30 22.13 2.80 -10.90
N PRO A 31 23.40 3.30 -11.01
CA PRO A 31 23.65 4.69 -11.37
C PRO A 31 23.02 5.06 -12.72
N GLU A 32 22.50 6.27 -12.80
CA GLU A 32 21.93 6.83 -14.03
C GLU A 32 22.13 8.36 -14.07
N PRO A 33 22.14 8.97 -15.27
CA PRO A 33 22.25 10.42 -15.39
C PRO A 33 21.11 11.14 -14.64
N GLN A 34 21.45 12.28 -14.07
CA GLN A 34 20.45 13.16 -13.46
C GLN A 34 19.52 13.75 -14.52
N ASP A 35 18.27 13.92 -14.15
CA ASP A 35 17.26 14.57 -15.01
C ASP A 35 17.47 16.10 -14.94
N PRO A 36 17.44 16.83 -16.07
CA PRO A 36 17.66 18.26 -16.05
C PRO A 36 16.48 19.06 -15.49
N ILE A 37 15.32 18.44 -15.33
CA ILE A 37 14.06 19.09 -14.91
C ILE A 37 13.64 18.66 -13.52
N ARG A 38 13.68 17.35 -13.23
CA ARG A 38 13.08 16.74 -12.04
C ARG A 38 14.13 16.30 -11.01
N PRO A 39 14.02 16.72 -9.74
CA PRO A 39 14.73 16.10 -8.63
C PRO A 39 14.49 14.59 -8.54
N VAL A 40 15.33 13.89 -7.78
CA VAL A 40 15.33 12.42 -7.76
C VAL A 40 14.01 11.83 -7.27
N PHE A 41 13.35 12.45 -6.29
CA PHE A 41 12.10 11.94 -5.73
C PHE A 41 10.89 12.19 -6.66
N GLN A 42 10.87 13.28 -7.42
CA GLN A 42 9.89 13.49 -8.48
C GLN A 42 9.98 12.40 -9.56
N ARG A 43 11.22 12.04 -9.95
CA ARG A 43 11.42 10.94 -10.89
C ARG A 43 10.89 9.61 -10.34
N ASP A 44 11.06 9.36 -9.05
CA ASP A 44 10.57 8.15 -8.42
C ASP A 44 9.05 8.08 -8.39
N ARG A 45 8.39 9.18 -7.99
CA ARG A 45 6.95 9.33 -8.06
C ARG A 45 6.42 9.03 -9.48
N ASP A 46 7.02 9.65 -10.49
CA ASP A 46 6.59 9.45 -11.88
C ASP A 46 6.75 7.98 -12.32
N ARG A 47 7.85 7.32 -11.94
CA ARG A 47 8.07 5.89 -12.21
C ARG A 47 7.00 5.00 -11.57
N VAL A 48 6.61 5.31 -10.35
CA VAL A 48 5.55 4.59 -9.63
C VAL A 48 4.22 4.76 -10.35
N ILE A 49 3.80 5.99 -10.65
CA ILE A 49 2.52 6.27 -11.33
C ILE A 49 2.43 5.54 -12.67
N HIS A 50 3.52 5.46 -13.42
CA HIS A 50 3.53 4.83 -14.74
C HIS A 50 3.76 3.32 -14.72
N CYS A 51 3.99 2.68 -13.58
CA CYS A 51 4.19 1.24 -13.51
C CYS A 51 2.87 0.44 -13.65
N LYS A 52 3.00 -0.85 -13.99
CA LYS A 52 1.84 -1.73 -14.17
C LYS A 52 1.15 -2.04 -12.84
N ALA A 53 1.93 -2.24 -11.78
CA ALA A 53 1.41 -2.56 -10.46
C ALA A 53 0.51 -1.44 -9.93
N PHE A 54 0.88 -0.16 -10.09
CA PHE A 54 0.06 0.97 -9.69
C PHE A 54 -1.31 0.98 -10.39
N ARG A 55 -1.34 0.72 -11.70
CA ARG A 55 -2.60 0.62 -12.45
C ARG A 55 -3.51 -0.52 -11.98
N ARG A 56 -2.93 -1.61 -11.47
CA ARG A 56 -3.71 -2.76 -10.96
C ARG A 56 -4.38 -2.47 -9.63
N LEU A 57 -3.91 -1.48 -8.85
CA LEU A 57 -4.54 -1.09 -7.58
C LEU A 57 -6.01 -0.68 -7.74
N LYS A 58 -6.42 -0.22 -8.93
CA LYS A 58 -7.83 0.13 -9.23
C LYS A 58 -8.80 -1.05 -9.12
N GLN A 59 -8.31 -2.28 -9.24
CA GLN A 59 -9.09 -3.53 -9.23
C GLN A 59 -8.63 -4.49 -8.13
N LYS A 60 -8.10 -3.95 -7.02
CA LYS A 60 -7.79 -4.70 -5.80
C LYS A 60 -8.63 -4.15 -4.66
N THR A 61 -9.28 -5.05 -3.95
CA THR A 61 -10.07 -4.74 -2.76
C THR A 61 -9.21 -4.11 -1.66
N GLN A 62 -9.78 -3.14 -0.93
CA GLN A 62 -9.15 -2.59 0.27
C GLN A 62 -9.53 -3.40 1.50
N VAL A 63 -10.80 -3.47 1.88
CA VAL A 63 -11.28 -4.12 3.11
C VAL A 63 -12.34 -5.17 2.83
N PHE A 64 -13.44 -4.80 2.19
CA PHE A 64 -14.56 -5.71 1.93
C PHE A 64 -14.43 -6.30 0.54
N LEU A 65 -14.54 -7.63 0.44
CA LEU A 65 -14.46 -8.37 -0.82
C LEU A 65 -15.57 -7.95 -1.77
N SER A 66 -15.21 -7.25 -2.83
CA SER A 66 -16.09 -6.86 -3.96
C SER A 66 -17.54 -6.61 -3.57
N PRO A 67 -17.85 -5.63 -2.71
CA PRO A 67 -19.23 -5.30 -2.45
C PRO A 67 -19.90 -4.85 -3.76
N GLU A 68 -21.16 -5.24 -3.96
CA GLU A 68 -21.93 -4.72 -5.09
C GLU A 68 -22.07 -3.20 -4.97
N GLY A 69 -21.55 -2.47 -5.97
CA GLY A 69 -21.62 -1.01 -6.05
C GLY A 69 -20.30 -0.35 -6.43
N ASP A 70 -20.40 0.85 -6.96
CA ASP A 70 -19.28 1.65 -7.50
C ASP A 70 -18.68 2.65 -6.48
N LEU A 71 -19.20 2.69 -5.25
CA LEU A 71 -18.82 3.65 -4.21
C LEU A 71 -17.80 3.12 -3.19
N TYR A 72 -17.42 1.84 -3.25
CA TYR A 72 -16.45 1.26 -2.34
C TYR A 72 -15.01 1.61 -2.74
N ARG A 73 -14.15 1.69 -1.72
CA ARG A 73 -12.74 1.99 -1.94
C ARG A 73 -11.99 0.84 -2.57
N THR A 74 -11.22 1.19 -3.58
CA THR A 74 -10.16 0.33 -4.11
C THR A 74 -8.83 0.70 -3.47
N ARG A 75 -7.82 -0.15 -3.60
CA ARG A 75 -6.46 0.19 -3.13
C ARG A 75 -5.90 1.44 -3.79
N LEU A 76 -6.29 1.73 -5.03
CA LEU A 76 -5.88 2.97 -5.69
C LEU A 76 -6.43 4.21 -4.99
N THR A 77 -7.72 4.21 -4.65
CA THR A 77 -8.32 5.36 -3.95
C THR A 77 -7.78 5.50 -2.54
N HIS A 78 -7.58 4.40 -1.80
CA HIS A 78 -6.89 4.40 -0.50
C HIS A 78 -5.47 5.00 -0.63
N THR A 79 -4.67 4.55 -1.59
CA THR A 79 -3.31 5.04 -1.81
C THR A 79 -3.28 6.55 -2.08
N LEU A 80 -4.26 7.08 -2.82
CA LEU A 80 -4.38 8.52 -3.08
C LEU A 80 -4.79 9.29 -1.81
N GLU A 81 -5.68 8.73 -0.99
CA GLU A 81 -6.10 9.33 0.28
C GLU A 81 -4.95 9.33 1.29
N VAL A 82 -4.14 8.26 1.36
CA VAL A 82 -2.89 8.22 2.14
C VAL A 82 -1.92 9.32 1.68
N ALA A 83 -1.71 9.43 0.38
CA ALA A 83 -0.82 10.46 -0.19
C ALA A 83 -1.32 11.88 0.13
N GLN A 84 -2.64 12.11 0.09
CA GLN A 84 -3.23 13.42 0.44
C GLN A 84 -2.97 13.78 1.91
N ILE A 85 -3.20 12.85 2.86
CA ILE A 85 -2.96 13.07 4.29
C ILE A 85 -1.46 13.27 4.54
N ALA A 86 -0.63 12.38 4.03
CA ALA A 86 0.82 12.42 4.21
C ALA A 86 1.44 13.73 3.69
N ARG A 87 1.06 14.16 2.49
CA ARG A 87 1.54 15.43 1.91
C ARG A 87 1.06 16.65 2.70
N THR A 88 -0.14 16.62 3.25
CA THR A 88 -0.64 17.70 4.12
C THR A 88 0.27 17.87 5.34
N ILE A 89 0.64 16.75 5.98
CA ILE A 89 1.56 16.76 7.13
C ILE A 89 2.96 17.20 6.70
N ALA A 90 3.51 16.61 5.63
CA ALA A 90 4.85 16.94 5.14
C ALA A 90 4.99 18.42 4.79
N ARG A 91 4.02 19.00 4.09
CA ARG A 91 3.99 20.44 3.76
C ARG A 91 3.98 21.32 5.01
N ALA A 92 3.12 21.00 5.98
CA ALA A 92 3.01 21.78 7.20
C ALA A 92 4.29 21.74 8.06
N LEU A 93 4.98 20.59 8.08
CA LEU A 93 6.28 20.41 8.75
C LEU A 93 7.47 20.86 7.90
N ARG A 94 7.25 21.37 6.69
CA ARG A 94 8.28 21.76 5.72
C ARG A 94 9.25 20.62 5.39
N LEU A 95 8.72 19.42 5.21
CA LEU A 95 9.44 18.22 4.76
C LEU A 95 9.25 18.00 3.25
N ASN A 96 9.92 17.01 2.69
CA ASN A 96 9.92 16.76 1.25
C ASN A 96 8.62 16.08 0.79
N GLU A 97 7.71 16.86 0.19
CA GLU A 97 6.43 16.36 -0.32
C GLU A 97 6.61 15.36 -1.47
N ASP A 98 7.59 15.53 -2.35
CA ASP A 98 7.81 14.63 -3.48
C ASP A 98 8.27 13.23 -3.00
N LEU A 99 9.13 13.17 -1.97
CA LEU A 99 9.52 11.91 -1.34
C LEU A 99 8.32 11.26 -0.64
N THR A 100 7.56 12.06 0.13
CA THR A 100 6.36 11.59 0.83
C THR A 100 5.34 10.99 -0.15
N GLU A 101 5.08 11.68 -1.27
CA GLU A 101 4.17 11.19 -2.30
C GLU A 101 4.68 9.93 -2.99
N ALA A 102 5.97 9.89 -3.34
CA ALA A 102 6.56 8.71 -3.98
C ALA A 102 6.45 7.45 -3.09
N ILE A 103 6.70 7.58 -1.79
CA ILE A 103 6.52 6.48 -0.82
C ILE A 103 5.05 6.09 -0.72
N SER A 104 4.15 7.08 -0.54
CA SER A 104 2.71 6.84 -0.39
C SER A 104 2.13 6.10 -1.59
N LEU A 105 2.50 6.49 -2.82
CA LEU A 105 2.01 5.83 -4.02
C LEU A 105 2.57 4.41 -4.22
N ALA A 106 3.71 4.11 -3.60
CA ALA A 106 4.41 2.84 -3.79
C ALA A 106 4.20 1.82 -2.67
N HIS A 107 3.71 2.22 -1.49
CA HIS A 107 3.72 1.37 -0.29
C HIS A 107 2.96 0.05 -0.49
N ASP A 108 1.84 0.06 -1.20
CA ASP A 108 0.90 -1.06 -1.38
C ASP A 108 0.97 -1.77 -2.74
N LEU A 109 2.00 -1.50 -3.56
CA LEU A 109 2.14 -2.08 -4.92
C LEU A 109 2.21 -3.62 -4.93
N GLY A 110 2.68 -4.22 -3.84
CA GLY A 110 2.83 -5.67 -3.67
C GLY A 110 1.66 -6.36 -3.01
N HIS A 111 0.56 -5.66 -2.75
CA HIS A 111 -0.60 -6.28 -2.13
C HIS A 111 -1.22 -7.35 -3.03
N THR A 112 -1.75 -8.41 -2.42
CA THR A 112 -2.41 -9.53 -3.12
C THR A 112 -3.80 -9.15 -3.64
N PRO A 113 -4.39 -9.93 -4.56
CA PRO A 113 -5.84 -9.88 -4.73
C PRO A 113 -6.53 -10.22 -3.41
N PHE A 114 -7.73 -9.68 -3.20
CA PHE A 114 -8.58 -9.90 -2.02
C PHE A 114 -7.98 -9.39 -0.70
N GLY A 115 -7.11 -8.40 -0.74
CA GLY A 115 -6.62 -7.70 0.45
C GLY A 115 -5.92 -8.62 1.47
N HIS A 116 -6.26 -8.46 2.75
CA HIS A 116 -5.65 -9.24 3.83
C HIS A 116 -5.98 -10.74 3.80
N ALA A 117 -7.15 -11.12 3.27
CA ALA A 117 -7.50 -12.53 3.09
C ALA A 117 -6.54 -13.21 2.11
N GLY A 118 -6.24 -12.54 1.00
CA GLY A 118 -5.27 -13.03 0.03
C GLY A 118 -3.84 -13.05 0.58
N GLU A 119 -3.44 -12.05 1.36
CA GLU A 119 -2.13 -12.05 2.03
C GLU A 119 -2.00 -13.23 2.98
N SER A 120 -3.02 -13.49 3.81
CA SER A 120 -3.04 -14.62 4.73
C SER A 120 -2.96 -15.97 4.01
N ALA A 121 -3.66 -16.10 2.88
CA ALA A 121 -3.61 -17.31 2.06
C ALA A 121 -2.21 -17.55 1.46
N LEU A 122 -1.61 -16.52 0.84
CA LEU A 122 -0.27 -16.64 0.27
C LEU A 122 0.82 -16.81 1.35
N ASP A 123 0.65 -16.26 2.53
CA ASP A 123 1.58 -16.44 3.66
C ASP A 123 1.66 -17.91 4.12
N LYS A 124 0.53 -18.65 4.02
CA LYS A 124 0.46 -20.08 4.32
C LYS A 124 1.03 -20.95 3.20
N LEU A 125 0.84 -20.53 1.94
CA LEU A 125 1.19 -21.32 0.75
C LEU A 125 2.66 -21.16 0.36
N CYS A 126 3.21 -19.95 0.52
CA CYS A 126 4.59 -19.67 0.16
C CYS A 126 5.55 -20.22 1.24
N PRO A 127 6.51 -21.10 0.90
CA PRO A 127 7.46 -21.65 1.89
C PRO A 127 8.25 -20.60 2.68
N ASP A 128 8.56 -19.46 2.05
CA ASP A 128 9.28 -18.33 2.67
C ASP A 128 8.35 -17.35 3.39
N GLY A 129 7.04 -17.65 3.42
CA GLY A 129 6.00 -16.73 3.85
C GLY A 129 5.78 -15.57 2.88
N PHE A 130 4.73 -14.79 3.12
CA PHE A 130 4.37 -13.64 2.29
C PHE A 130 4.00 -12.43 3.15
N LYS A 131 4.54 -11.26 2.81
CA LYS A 131 4.14 -9.99 3.40
C LYS A 131 4.10 -8.91 2.32
N HIS A 132 2.97 -8.18 2.22
CA HIS A 132 2.74 -7.20 1.16
C HIS A 132 3.84 -6.13 1.08
N TYR A 133 4.38 -5.63 2.19
CA TYR A 133 5.44 -4.64 2.20
C TYR A 133 6.77 -5.16 1.63
N ARG A 134 7.09 -6.44 1.86
CA ARG A 134 8.25 -7.09 1.22
C ARG A 134 8.00 -7.28 -0.27
N GLN A 135 6.77 -7.66 -0.61
CA GLN A 135 6.38 -7.81 -2.00
C GLN A 135 6.32 -6.47 -2.72
N SER A 136 5.89 -5.36 -2.07
CA SER A 136 5.94 -4.01 -2.65
C SER A 136 7.36 -3.61 -3.01
N LEU A 137 8.32 -3.86 -2.12
CA LEU A 137 9.73 -3.63 -2.43
C LEU A 137 10.20 -4.52 -3.60
N ARG A 138 9.82 -5.80 -3.63
CA ARG A 138 10.16 -6.72 -4.70
C ARG A 138 9.57 -6.30 -6.06
N VAL A 139 8.34 -5.80 -6.06
CA VAL A 139 7.69 -5.24 -7.26
C VAL A 139 8.55 -4.12 -7.86
N VAL A 140 8.93 -3.14 -7.05
CA VAL A 140 9.69 -1.98 -7.54
C VAL A 140 11.15 -2.29 -7.83
N ASP A 141 11.76 -3.25 -7.15
CA ASP A 141 13.14 -3.63 -7.35
C ASP A 141 13.34 -4.61 -8.51
N LYS A 142 12.34 -5.48 -8.77
CA LYS A 142 12.54 -6.62 -9.65
C LYS A 142 11.40 -6.89 -10.64
N LEU A 143 10.14 -6.91 -10.23
CA LEU A 143 9.08 -7.43 -11.08
C LEU A 143 8.64 -6.47 -12.18
N GLU A 144 8.70 -5.16 -11.94
CA GLU A 144 8.37 -4.16 -12.96
C GLU A 144 9.40 -4.14 -14.08
N GLN A 145 9.00 -3.60 -15.24
CA GLN A 145 9.84 -3.47 -16.43
C GLN A 145 10.49 -4.79 -16.89
N ASN A 146 9.76 -5.90 -16.81
CA ASN A 146 10.20 -7.24 -17.20
C ASN A 146 11.51 -7.66 -16.52
N GLY A 147 11.60 -7.55 -15.22
CA GLY A 147 12.72 -8.00 -14.41
C GLY A 147 13.77 -6.93 -14.10
N ARG A 148 13.64 -5.71 -14.66
CA ARG A 148 14.60 -4.62 -14.41
C ARG A 148 14.29 -3.79 -13.18
N GLY A 149 13.04 -3.83 -12.71
CA GLY A 149 12.56 -2.97 -11.64
C GLY A 149 12.55 -1.48 -11.99
N LEU A 150 12.04 -0.66 -11.10
CA LEU A 150 11.89 0.79 -11.30
C LEU A 150 13.17 1.58 -10.99
N ASN A 151 14.16 0.96 -10.33
CA ASN A 151 15.39 1.60 -9.89
C ASN A 151 15.13 2.87 -9.06
N LEU A 152 14.29 2.74 -8.01
CA LEU A 152 13.95 3.83 -7.11
C LEU A 152 15.12 4.17 -6.18
N THR A 153 15.11 5.38 -5.61
CA THR A 153 16.08 5.81 -4.61
C THR A 153 16.00 4.97 -3.33
N TRP A 154 17.08 4.98 -2.56
CA TRP A 154 17.14 4.27 -1.30
C TRP A 154 16.03 4.71 -0.32
N GLU A 155 15.76 6.03 -0.28
CA GLU A 155 14.77 6.64 0.61
C GLU A 155 13.36 6.13 0.34
N VAL A 156 12.95 6.09 -0.94
CA VAL A 156 11.63 5.55 -1.33
C VAL A 156 11.55 4.07 -1.01
N ARG A 157 12.59 3.28 -1.30
CA ARG A 157 12.65 1.85 -0.99
C ARG A 157 12.59 1.60 0.53
N ASN A 158 13.29 2.42 1.32
CA ASN A 158 13.23 2.35 2.78
C ASN A 158 11.82 2.66 3.29
N GLY A 159 11.16 3.71 2.78
CA GLY A 159 9.78 4.02 3.14
C GLY A 159 8.81 2.88 2.81
N ILE A 160 8.94 2.25 1.63
CA ILE A 160 8.12 1.11 1.23
C ILE A 160 8.25 -0.06 2.22
N ILE A 161 9.47 -0.48 2.55
CA ILE A 161 9.68 -1.67 3.40
C ILE A 161 9.31 -1.45 4.87
N THR A 162 9.26 -0.19 5.32
CA THR A 162 9.06 0.17 6.73
C THR A 162 7.70 0.81 7.03
N HIS A 163 6.78 0.88 6.07
CA HIS A 163 5.46 1.50 6.31
C HIS A 163 4.58 0.71 7.29
N THR A 164 4.90 -0.55 7.57
CA THR A 164 4.20 -1.40 8.53
C THR A 164 4.93 -1.52 9.87
N LYS A 165 4.52 -2.48 10.71
CA LYS A 165 4.92 -2.64 12.13
C LYS A 165 6.39 -2.96 12.41
N CYS A 166 7.26 -3.27 11.43
CA CYS A 166 8.57 -3.84 11.71
C CYS A 166 9.55 -2.83 12.31
N THR A 167 9.97 -1.85 11.54
CA THR A 167 10.93 -0.80 11.94
C THR A 167 10.43 0.55 11.49
N TRP A 168 10.86 1.62 12.16
CA TRP A 168 10.59 2.98 11.69
C TRP A 168 11.43 3.28 10.46
N ALA A 169 10.85 4.06 9.54
CA ALA A 169 11.58 4.58 8.41
C ALA A 169 12.76 5.45 8.87
N ALA A 170 13.83 5.42 8.12
CA ALA A 170 15.01 6.25 8.39
C ALA A 170 14.77 7.73 8.08
N THR A 171 13.79 8.03 7.22
CA THR A 171 13.42 9.39 6.84
C THR A 171 12.14 9.82 7.53
N PRO A 172 12.01 11.11 7.92
CA PRO A 172 10.78 11.62 8.52
C PRO A 172 9.58 11.48 7.56
N GLU A 173 9.79 11.64 6.26
CA GLU A 173 8.76 11.47 5.24
C GLU A 173 8.20 10.03 5.23
N GLY A 174 9.06 9.03 5.36
CA GLY A 174 8.62 7.64 5.47
C GLY A 174 7.85 7.36 6.76
N ARG A 175 8.19 8.04 7.87
CA ARG A 175 7.44 7.96 9.13
C ARG A 175 6.06 8.58 9.01
N ILE A 176 5.96 9.74 8.33
CA ILE A 176 4.67 10.37 8.01
C ILE A 176 3.79 9.43 7.22
N VAL A 177 4.32 8.78 6.18
CA VAL A 177 3.53 7.85 5.34
C VAL A 177 2.95 6.73 6.18
N ARG A 178 3.74 6.13 7.08
CA ARG A 178 3.24 5.09 7.99
C ARG A 178 2.09 5.58 8.89
N MET A 179 2.18 6.79 9.43
CA MET A 179 1.12 7.37 10.26
C MET A 179 -0.11 7.70 9.41
N ALA A 180 0.09 8.30 8.24
CA ALA A 180 -0.97 8.66 7.32
C ALA A 180 -1.74 7.43 6.81
N ASP A 181 -1.04 6.32 6.51
CA ASP A 181 -1.65 5.06 6.13
C ASP A 181 -2.58 4.54 7.23
N GLN A 182 -2.12 4.52 8.48
CA GLN A 182 -2.93 4.09 9.62
C GLN A 182 -4.14 5.01 9.86
N ILE A 183 -3.97 6.33 9.76
CA ILE A 183 -5.06 7.32 9.89
C ILE A 183 -6.09 7.11 8.78
N ALA A 184 -5.63 6.97 7.55
CA ALA A 184 -6.49 6.71 6.40
C ALA A 184 -7.26 5.40 6.59
N PHE A 185 -6.56 4.29 6.85
CA PHE A 185 -7.10 2.97 7.02
C PHE A 185 -8.27 2.95 8.02
N VAL A 186 -8.05 3.36 9.28
CA VAL A 186 -9.09 3.30 10.32
C VAL A 186 -10.31 4.16 9.95
N ASN A 187 -10.10 5.37 9.44
CA ASN A 187 -11.21 6.27 9.12
C ASN A 187 -12.00 5.85 7.88
N HIS A 188 -11.34 5.22 6.92
CA HIS A 188 -11.97 4.70 5.73
C HIS A 188 -12.77 3.44 6.03
N ASP A 189 -12.21 2.57 6.84
CA ASP A 189 -12.85 1.31 7.23
C ASP A 189 -14.10 1.54 8.06
N ILE A 190 -14.11 2.55 8.94
CA ILE A 190 -15.33 2.97 9.63
C ILE A 190 -16.42 3.37 8.63
N GLU A 191 -16.08 4.21 7.65
CA GLU A 191 -17.06 4.69 6.66
C GLU A 191 -17.57 3.53 5.78
N ASP A 192 -16.71 2.65 5.35
CA ASP A 192 -17.08 1.52 4.50
C ASP A 192 -17.86 0.46 5.30
N ALA A 193 -17.53 0.22 6.57
CA ALA A 193 -18.28 -0.67 7.46
C ALA A 193 -19.68 -0.16 7.76
N VAL A 194 -19.83 1.15 7.97
CA VAL A 194 -21.17 1.79 8.15
C VAL A 194 -21.98 1.65 6.86
N ARG A 195 -21.38 1.92 5.70
CA ARG A 195 -22.05 1.77 4.40
C ARG A 195 -22.48 0.33 4.12
N ALA A 196 -21.66 -0.64 4.51
CA ALA A 196 -21.97 -2.07 4.39
C ALA A 196 -23.00 -2.57 5.41
N GLY A 197 -23.42 -1.73 6.37
CA GLY A 197 -24.33 -2.13 7.44
C GLY A 197 -23.71 -3.08 8.47
N VAL A 198 -22.38 -3.20 8.48
CA VAL A 198 -21.60 -4.02 9.42
C VAL A 198 -21.37 -3.28 10.74
N LEU A 199 -21.29 -1.96 10.69
CA LEU A 199 -21.04 -1.09 11.84
C LEU A 199 -22.13 -0.03 11.97
N ASP A 200 -22.72 0.08 13.19
CA ASP A 200 -23.51 1.24 13.56
C ASP A 200 -22.57 2.32 14.12
N PRO A 201 -22.51 3.53 13.52
CA PRO A 201 -21.63 4.60 14.02
C PRO A 201 -21.91 5.00 15.47
N ALA A 202 -23.11 4.74 16.01
CA ALA A 202 -23.47 5.04 17.38
C ALA A 202 -22.74 4.20 18.44
N ILE A 203 -22.15 3.06 18.04
CA ILE A 203 -21.41 2.18 18.96
C ILE A 203 -19.90 2.49 19.01
N LEU A 204 -19.41 3.48 18.24
CA LEU A 204 -18.02 3.92 18.36
C LEU A 204 -17.72 4.33 19.81
N PRO A 205 -16.55 3.96 20.37
CA PRO A 205 -16.21 4.28 21.75
C PRO A 205 -16.25 5.80 22.01
N ARG A 206 -17.04 6.21 22.98
CA ARG A 206 -17.25 7.65 23.29
C ARG A 206 -15.95 8.32 23.76
N GLU A 207 -15.11 7.60 24.48
CA GLU A 207 -13.78 8.06 24.89
C GLU A 207 -12.89 8.38 23.66
N CYS A 208 -12.95 7.58 22.61
CA CYS A 208 -12.20 7.84 21.38
C CYS A 208 -12.79 9.02 20.59
N THR A 209 -14.12 9.08 20.47
CA THR A 209 -14.78 10.15 19.70
C THR A 209 -14.71 11.51 20.40
N ALA A 210 -14.65 11.53 21.75
CA ALA A 210 -14.47 12.76 22.52
C ALA A 210 -13.10 13.41 22.27
N VAL A 211 -12.04 12.60 22.11
CA VAL A 211 -10.68 13.09 21.85
C VAL A 211 -10.47 13.36 20.35
N LEU A 212 -10.81 12.39 19.49
CA LEU A 212 -10.49 12.46 18.07
C LEU A 212 -11.53 13.21 17.23
N GLY A 213 -12.78 13.27 17.68
CA GLY A 213 -13.91 13.85 16.97
C GLY A 213 -14.92 12.81 16.49
N GLU A 214 -16.16 13.24 16.29
CA GLU A 214 -17.28 12.37 15.92
C GLU A 214 -17.29 12.03 14.42
N THR A 215 -16.91 12.97 13.57
CA THR A 215 -16.91 12.78 12.12
C THR A 215 -15.54 12.38 11.59
N LYS A 216 -15.51 11.71 10.42
CA LYS A 216 -14.25 11.39 9.71
C LYS A 216 -13.36 12.60 9.55
N SER A 217 -13.93 13.75 9.13
CA SER A 217 -13.16 14.98 8.91
C SER A 217 -12.55 15.50 10.21
N GLN A 218 -13.29 15.50 11.31
CA GLN A 218 -12.78 15.90 12.61
C GLN A 218 -11.65 14.98 13.05
N ARG A 219 -11.84 13.66 13.03
CA ARG A 219 -10.83 12.70 13.44
C ARG A 219 -9.51 12.88 12.66
N ILE A 220 -9.58 12.96 11.33
CA ILE A 220 -8.39 13.19 10.49
C ILE A 220 -7.73 14.52 10.84
N THR A 221 -8.50 15.59 10.99
CA THR A 221 -7.97 16.93 11.32
C THR A 221 -7.30 16.95 12.69
N THR A 222 -7.94 16.36 13.72
CA THR A 222 -7.38 16.28 15.07
C THR A 222 -6.04 15.53 15.07
N MET A 223 -5.97 14.37 14.41
CA MET A 223 -4.73 13.60 14.35
C MET A 223 -3.63 14.32 13.58
N ILE A 224 -3.94 15.00 12.47
CA ILE A 224 -2.97 15.84 11.75
C ILE A 224 -2.47 16.97 12.67
N GLN A 225 -3.37 17.70 13.34
CA GLN A 225 -3.00 18.79 14.25
C GLN A 225 -2.12 18.29 15.40
N SER A 226 -2.45 17.13 15.97
CA SER A 226 -1.63 16.51 17.01
C SER A 226 -0.23 16.18 16.51
N ILE A 227 -0.10 15.58 15.31
CA ILE A 227 1.22 15.33 14.70
C ILE A 227 1.99 16.63 14.49
N LEU A 228 1.34 17.68 13.99
CA LEU A 228 2.02 18.97 13.77
C LEU A 228 2.49 19.62 15.06
N ALA A 229 1.73 19.48 16.15
CA ALA A 229 2.06 20.07 17.44
C ALA A 229 3.20 19.35 18.19
N HIS A 230 3.38 18.03 17.93
CA HIS A 230 4.33 17.20 18.67
C HIS A 230 5.55 16.76 17.85
N SER A 231 5.64 17.16 16.56
CA SER A 231 6.78 16.82 15.70
C SER A 231 7.82 17.95 15.74
N ASP A 232 8.98 17.66 16.34
CA ASP A 232 10.15 18.54 16.38
C ASP A 232 11.42 17.70 16.22
N GLY A 233 12.01 17.72 15.02
CA GLY A 233 13.16 16.88 14.68
C GLY A 233 12.81 15.39 14.45
N ASP A 234 11.65 14.93 14.89
CA ASP A 234 11.07 13.63 14.62
C ASP A 234 9.55 13.73 14.47
N VAL A 235 8.92 12.74 13.86
CA VAL A 235 7.47 12.68 13.64
C VAL A 235 6.81 11.92 14.82
N ALA A 236 5.93 12.61 15.53
CA ALA A 236 5.21 12.06 16.67
C ALA A 236 3.76 12.57 16.73
N MET A 237 2.87 11.80 17.33
CA MET A 237 1.51 12.22 17.73
C MET A 237 1.50 12.47 19.24
N GLY A 238 0.62 13.34 19.73
CA GLY A 238 0.40 13.54 21.17
C GLY A 238 -0.09 12.27 21.83
N ALA A 239 0.33 12.04 23.07
CA ALA A 239 0.04 10.79 23.78
C ALA A 239 -1.48 10.52 23.95
N GLU A 240 -2.28 11.55 24.19
CA GLU A 240 -3.74 11.44 24.35
C GLU A 240 -4.41 10.99 23.04
N GLU A 241 -4.06 11.63 21.92
CA GLU A 241 -4.61 11.28 20.62
C GLU A 241 -4.09 9.92 20.11
N GLU A 242 -2.84 9.58 20.43
CA GLU A 242 -2.28 8.27 20.07
C GLU A 242 -3.00 7.15 20.84
N GLU A 243 -3.25 7.31 22.15
CA GLU A 243 -3.99 6.34 22.95
C GLU A 243 -5.42 6.18 22.43
N ALA A 244 -6.13 7.27 22.19
CA ALA A 244 -7.48 7.25 21.64
C ALA A 244 -7.54 6.60 20.24
N PHE A 245 -6.54 6.86 19.41
CA PHE A 245 -6.42 6.25 18.10
C PHE A 245 -6.16 4.74 18.17
N LEU A 246 -5.27 4.29 19.06
CA LEU A 246 -5.00 2.86 19.26
C LEU A 246 -6.24 2.14 19.79
N ALA A 247 -6.96 2.72 20.74
CA ALA A 247 -8.21 2.18 21.25
C ALA A 247 -9.29 2.08 20.15
N LEU A 248 -9.43 3.09 19.29
CA LEU A 248 -10.33 3.05 18.14
C LEU A 248 -9.95 1.96 17.15
N LYS A 249 -8.67 1.76 16.91
CA LYS A 249 -8.16 0.69 16.04
C LYS A 249 -8.47 -0.70 16.62
N ASP A 250 -8.25 -0.91 17.92
CA ASP A 250 -8.55 -2.17 18.59
C ASP A 250 -10.07 -2.46 18.57
N PHE A 251 -10.91 -1.43 18.74
CA PHE A 251 -12.35 -1.54 18.55
C PHE A 251 -12.72 -2.02 17.14
N MET A 252 -12.10 -1.46 16.11
CA MET A 252 -12.33 -1.88 14.71
C MET A 252 -11.91 -3.34 14.48
N TYR A 253 -10.78 -3.76 15.05
CA TYR A 253 -10.35 -5.16 14.98
C TYR A 253 -11.37 -6.11 15.63
N ALA A 254 -11.92 -5.75 16.77
CA ALA A 254 -12.86 -6.59 17.50
C ALA A 254 -14.24 -6.68 16.81
N ASN A 255 -14.74 -5.57 16.24
CA ASN A 255 -16.14 -5.45 15.83
C ASN A 255 -16.35 -5.50 14.31
N VAL A 256 -15.35 -5.19 13.50
CA VAL A 256 -15.49 -5.12 12.04
C VAL A 256 -14.71 -6.26 11.35
N TYR A 257 -13.40 -6.38 11.60
CA TYR A 257 -12.57 -7.36 10.88
C TYR A 257 -12.79 -8.81 11.33
N ASN A 258 -13.47 -9.03 12.46
CA ASN A 258 -13.84 -10.36 12.95
C ASN A 258 -15.30 -10.75 12.67
N ASP A 259 -16.03 -9.99 11.85
CA ASP A 259 -17.40 -10.32 11.49
C ASP A 259 -17.51 -11.68 10.79
N ARG A 260 -18.57 -12.45 11.14
CA ARG A 260 -18.77 -13.82 10.62
C ARG A 260 -19.02 -13.85 9.12
N THR A 261 -19.67 -12.82 8.56
CA THR A 261 -19.98 -12.73 7.14
C THR A 261 -18.71 -12.49 6.34
N ALA A 262 -17.85 -11.56 6.82
CA ALA A 262 -16.54 -11.32 6.24
C ALA A 262 -15.69 -12.59 6.25
N LYS A 263 -15.61 -13.31 7.37
CA LYS A 263 -14.85 -14.57 7.47
C LYS A 263 -15.32 -15.68 6.54
N ARG A 264 -16.60 -15.76 6.26
CA ARG A 264 -17.12 -16.75 5.30
C ARG A 264 -16.61 -16.50 3.87
N GLU A 265 -16.56 -15.25 3.46
CA GLU A 265 -16.02 -14.88 2.15
C GLU A 265 -14.50 -15.05 2.10
N GLU A 266 -13.77 -14.77 3.19
CA GLU A 266 -12.33 -15.01 3.29
C GLU A 266 -11.97 -16.50 3.09
N GLN A 267 -12.79 -17.44 3.59
CA GLN A 267 -12.59 -18.88 3.35
C GLN A 267 -12.68 -19.26 1.87
N LYS A 268 -13.55 -18.59 1.10
CA LYS A 268 -13.64 -18.79 -0.34
C LYS A 268 -12.37 -18.27 -1.05
N VAL A 269 -11.83 -17.14 -0.60
CA VAL A 269 -10.58 -16.59 -1.11
C VAL A 269 -9.43 -17.55 -0.90
N GLU A 270 -9.30 -18.09 0.32
CA GLU A 270 -8.26 -19.07 0.64
C GLU A 270 -8.32 -20.27 -0.32
N LYS A 271 -9.53 -20.79 -0.58
CA LYS A 271 -9.71 -21.88 -1.53
C LYS A 271 -9.30 -21.50 -2.95
N VAL A 272 -9.79 -20.37 -3.47
CA VAL A 272 -9.47 -19.88 -4.82
C VAL A 272 -7.95 -19.73 -5.00
N LEU A 273 -7.27 -19.11 -4.05
CA LEU A 273 -5.83 -18.88 -4.16
C LEU A 273 -5.02 -20.17 -3.98
N THR A 274 -5.47 -21.11 -3.14
CA THR A 274 -4.82 -22.42 -2.99
C THR A 274 -4.87 -23.21 -4.29
N GLU A 275 -6.05 -23.34 -4.89
CA GLU A 275 -6.23 -24.06 -6.16
C GLU A 275 -5.41 -23.42 -7.30
N LEU A 276 -5.41 -22.09 -7.40
CA LEU A 276 -4.56 -21.38 -8.38
C LEU A 276 -3.07 -21.60 -8.12
N TYR A 277 -2.65 -21.59 -6.87
CA TYR A 277 -1.25 -21.77 -6.49
C TYR A 277 -0.76 -23.19 -6.88
N GLU A 278 -1.49 -24.23 -6.51
CA GLU A 278 -1.20 -25.62 -6.85
C GLU A 278 -1.23 -25.86 -8.36
N TYR A 279 -2.19 -25.26 -9.05
CA TYR A 279 -2.28 -25.31 -10.51
C TYR A 279 -1.02 -24.75 -11.17
N TYR A 280 -0.59 -23.53 -10.80
CA TYR A 280 0.58 -22.93 -11.42
C TYR A 280 1.90 -23.54 -10.99
N LEU A 281 1.99 -24.19 -9.84
CA LEU A 281 3.16 -25.00 -9.47
C LEU A 281 3.37 -26.18 -10.43
N THR A 282 2.28 -26.79 -10.89
CA THR A 282 2.32 -27.93 -11.82
C THR A 282 2.32 -27.52 -13.29
N HIS A 283 1.68 -26.40 -13.62
CA HIS A 283 1.52 -25.88 -14.98
C HIS A 283 2.24 -24.53 -15.16
N ILE A 284 3.51 -24.51 -14.85
CA ILE A 284 4.31 -23.26 -14.87
C ILE A 284 4.43 -22.64 -16.27
N ASP A 285 4.30 -23.46 -17.32
CA ASP A 285 4.28 -23.09 -18.73
C ASP A 285 3.04 -22.24 -19.12
N GLN A 286 1.99 -22.25 -18.29
CA GLN A 286 0.81 -21.41 -18.48
C GLN A 286 1.01 -19.97 -18.01
N MET A 287 2.09 -19.67 -17.29
CA MET A 287 2.47 -18.30 -16.96
C MET A 287 3.22 -17.63 -18.12
N SER A 288 3.33 -16.30 -18.10
CA SER A 288 4.11 -15.61 -19.14
C SER A 288 5.60 -15.98 -19.08
N ASN A 289 6.31 -15.83 -20.22
CA ASN A 289 7.73 -16.12 -20.33
C ASN A 289 8.59 -15.46 -19.24
N PHE A 290 8.20 -14.28 -18.76
CA PHE A 290 8.89 -13.60 -17.68
C PHE A 290 8.85 -14.42 -16.38
N TYR A 291 7.67 -14.90 -15.97
CA TYR A 291 7.54 -15.71 -14.74
C TYR A 291 8.14 -17.11 -14.90
N LEU A 292 8.11 -17.65 -16.12
CA LEU A 292 8.79 -18.91 -16.43
C LEU A 292 10.32 -18.77 -16.21
N GLN A 293 10.94 -17.70 -16.71
CA GLN A 293 12.35 -17.42 -16.47
C GLN A 293 12.64 -17.20 -14.98
N LEU A 294 11.75 -16.49 -14.27
CA LEU A 294 11.89 -16.27 -12.84
C LEU A 294 11.84 -17.59 -12.05
N ALA A 295 11.00 -18.53 -12.45
CA ALA A 295 10.94 -19.86 -11.85
C ALA A 295 12.24 -20.66 -12.00
N TYR A 296 12.93 -20.54 -13.13
CA TYR A 296 14.25 -21.14 -13.30
C TYR A 296 15.34 -20.48 -12.45
N GLN A 297 15.21 -19.18 -12.17
CA GLN A 297 16.19 -18.41 -11.41
C GLN A 297 16.02 -18.49 -9.91
N GLU A 298 14.78 -18.48 -9.42
CA GLU A 298 14.46 -18.31 -8.00
C GLU A 298 13.53 -19.40 -7.43
N GLY A 299 13.19 -20.38 -8.25
CA GLY A 299 12.27 -21.46 -7.84
C GLY A 299 10.82 -21.19 -8.22
N ARG A 300 10.07 -22.29 -8.33
CA ARG A 300 8.67 -22.26 -8.79
C ARG A 300 7.76 -21.55 -7.80
N ASP A 301 7.88 -21.88 -6.51
CA ASP A 301 7.07 -21.28 -5.46
C ASP A 301 7.17 -19.74 -5.44
N ARG A 302 8.38 -19.21 -5.59
CA ARG A 302 8.60 -17.76 -5.64
C ARG A 302 7.95 -17.14 -6.88
N ALA A 303 8.12 -17.76 -8.04
CA ALA A 303 7.55 -17.24 -9.28
C ALA A 303 6.02 -17.30 -9.28
N VAL A 304 5.41 -18.37 -8.75
CA VAL A 304 3.97 -18.51 -8.60
C VAL A 304 3.42 -17.49 -7.61
N THR A 305 4.10 -17.32 -6.47
CA THR A 305 3.74 -16.27 -5.49
C THR A 305 3.75 -14.88 -6.13
N ASP A 306 4.78 -14.55 -6.88
CA ASP A 306 4.89 -13.27 -7.58
C ASP A 306 3.80 -13.08 -8.64
N TYR A 307 3.46 -14.14 -9.36
CA TYR A 307 2.42 -14.12 -10.38
C TYR A 307 1.03 -13.90 -9.77
N ILE A 308 0.67 -14.69 -8.75
CA ILE A 308 -0.64 -14.60 -8.08
C ILE A 308 -0.78 -13.27 -7.32
N SER A 309 0.24 -12.84 -6.58
CA SER A 309 0.19 -11.56 -5.88
C SER A 309 0.04 -10.37 -6.83
N GLY A 310 0.50 -10.51 -8.07
CA GLY A 310 0.34 -9.52 -9.13
C GLY A 310 -1.05 -9.47 -9.77
N MET A 311 -1.95 -10.42 -9.49
CA MET A 311 -3.31 -10.42 -10.04
C MET A 311 -4.17 -9.31 -9.41
N SER A 312 -5.20 -8.87 -10.14
CA SER A 312 -6.35 -8.18 -9.56
C SER A 312 -7.38 -9.20 -9.07
N ASP A 313 -8.34 -8.78 -8.26
CA ASP A 313 -9.38 -9.66 -7.73
C ASP A 313 -10.19 -10.30 -8.86
N GLU A 314 -10.64 -9.47 -9.80
CA GLU A 314 -11.39 -9.94 -10.98
C GLU A 314 -10.56 -10.90 -11.85
N PHE A 315 -9.28 -10.61 -12.04
CA PHE A 315 -8.40 -11.50 -12.82
C PHE A 315 -8.18 -12.84 -12.13
N ALA A 316 -8.05 -12.87 -10.81
CA ALA A 316 -7.91 -14.09 -10.04
C ALA A 316 -9.19 -14.95 -10.12
N ILE A 317 -10.39 -14.34 -9.94
CA ILE A 317 -11.67 -15.03 -10.08
C ILE A 317 -11.84 -15.59 -11.49
N ARG A 318 -11.64 -14.76 -12.50
CA ARG A 318 -11.77 -15.18 -13.90
C ARG A 318 -10.80 -16.32 -14.27
N THR A 319 -9.56 -16.23 -13.78
CA THR A 319 -8.58 -17.29 -14.01
C THR A 319 -8.99 -18.59 -13.33
N PHE A 320 -9.52 -18.52 -12.12
CA PHE A 320 -10.06 -19.67 -11.42
C PHE A 320 -11.23 -20.32 -12.19
N GLU A 321 -12.18 -19.52 -12.67
CA GLU A 321 -13.29 -20.00 -13.49
C GLU A 321 -12.80 -20.64 -14.79
N ASP A 322 -11.86 -20.02 -15.47
CA ASP A 322 -11.30 -20.54 -16.72
C ASP A 322 -10.60 -21.90 -16.56
N VAL A 323 -9.97 -22.14 -15.40
CA VAL A 323 -9.22 -23.37 -15.11
C VAL A 323 -10.10 -24.47 -14.50
N PHE A 324 -10.97 -24.13 -13.56
CA PHE A 324 -11.65 -25.13 -12.71
C PHE A 324 -13.15 -25.29 -12.98
N VAL A 325 -13.78 -24.33 -13.68
CA VAL A 325 -15.21 -24.38 -13.96
C VAL A 325 -15.45 -24.82 -15.42
N PRO A 326 -16.13 -25.96 -15.66
CA PRO A 326 -16.43 -26.40 -17.01
C PRO A 326 -17.28 -25.40 -17.80
N ARG A 327 -16.86 -25.06 -19.00
CA ARG A 327 -17.62 -24.20 -19.90
C ARG A 327 -18.74 -24.96 -20.60
N LYS A 328 -19.85 -24.29 -20.85
CA LYS A 328 -20.92 -24.86 -21.70
C LYS A 328 -20.37 -25.10 -23.10
N TRP A 329 -20.65 -26.26 -23.65
CA TRP A 329 -20.35 -26.59 -25.03
C TRP A 329 -21.24 -25.74 -25.94
N HIS A 330 -20.66 -24.85 -26.72
CA HIS A 330 -21.37 -24.17 -27.79
C HIS A 330 -21.19 -25.03 -29.06
N VAL A 331 -22.25 -25.74 -29.48
CA VAL A 331 -22.33 -26.30 -30.81
C VAL A 331 -22.67 -25.13 -31.74
N LEU A 332 -21.77 -24.81 -32.67
CA LEU A 332 -22.01 -23.87 -33.77
C LEU A 332 -22.94 -24.51 -34.78
#